data_597acb73e1e2784daa2691f36858b4c2
#
_entry.id   597acb73e1e2784daa2691f36858b4c2
#
_cell.length_a   1.000
_cell.length_b   1.000
_cell.length_c   1.000
_cell.angle_alpha   90.00
_cell.angle_beta   90.00
_cell.angle_gamma   90.00
#
_symmetry.space_group_name_H-M   'P 1'
#
loop_
_entity.id
_entity.type
_entity.pdbx_description
1 polymer ?
#
loop_
_entity_poly.entity_id
_entity_poly.type
_entity_poly.pdbx_seq_one_letter_code
_entity_poly.pdbx_strand_id
1 'polypeptide(L)'
;MDQIKQRGESPDANIQMPDSWADFIEWCEQSLAGRVMLSARASRELRSAAFQDPQTAARCLLWLANDYRERRLNGGDGNLHDQPIAEGIRNERCGADAFQIDWQGRREDVDWHIKNGGNTRNPSRCLRIYYFWDDATHQVVIASMPAHITSGAS
;
A
#
# COMPACT_ATOMS: atom_id res chain seq x y z
N MET A 1 13.24 11.46 27.35
CA MET A 1 14.07 11.88 26.47
C MET A 1 13.94 11.29 25.20
N ASP A 2 14.36 10.15 25.06
CA ASP A 2 14.29 9.50 23.80
C ASP A 2 12.89 9.39 23.29
N GLN A 3 11.92 9.30 24.16
CA GLN A 3 10.54 9.17 23.78
C GLN A 3 10.05 10.37 22.99
N ILE A 4 10.43 11.54 23.41
CA ILE A 4 10.00 12.74 22.71
C ILE A 4 10.62 12.82 21.35
N LYS A 5 11.91 12.47 21.28
CA LYS A 5 12.58 12.49 20.02
C LYS A 5 11.98 11.50 19.05
N GLN A 6 11.63 10.32 19.56
CA GLN A 6 11.05 9.30 18.70
C GLN A 6 9.68 9.66 18.20
N ARG A 7 8.94 10.44 18.94
CA ARG A 7 7.63 10.85 18.46
C ARG A 7 7.69 11.85 17.35
N GLY A 8 8.79 12.57 17.25
CA GLY A 8 8.97 13.52 16.16
C GLY A 8 9.47 12.87 14.89
N GLU A 9 9.80 11.59 14.93
CA GLU A 9 10.34 10.90 13.78
C GLU A 9 9.61 9.59 13.55
N SER A 10 9.44 9.25 12.28
CA SER A 10 8.92 7.94 11.93
C SER A 10 9.90 6.86 12.39
N PRO A 11 9.40 5.69 12.85
CA PRO A 11 10.30 4.57 13.14
C PRO A 11 11.13 4.17 11.94
N ASP A 12 10.70 4.56 10.75
CA ASP A 12 11.39 4.21 9.51
C ASP A 12 12.14 5.39 8.91
N ALA A 13 12.47 6.39 9.72
CA ALA A 13 13.10 7.59 9.19
C ALA A 13 14.42 7.31 8.47
N ASN A 14 15.14 6.29 8.93
CA ASN A 14 16.42 5.93 8.34
C ASN A 14 16.38 4.65 7.52
N ILE A 15 15.19 4.19 7.18
CA ILE A 15 15.05 2.95 6.44
C ILE A 15 15.57 3.14 5.02
N GLN A 16 16.27 2.13 4.55
CA GLN A 16 16.76 2.16 3.18
C GLN A 16 15.65 1.77 2.23
N MET A 17 15.44 2.59 1.21
CA MET A 17 14.39 2.37 0.24
C MET A 17 14.87 1.45 -0.87
N PRO A 18 13.97 0.70 -1.50
CA PRO A 18 14.37 -0.16 -2.62
C PRO A 18 14.70 0.69 -3.84
N ASP A 19 15.75 0.31 -4.56
CA ASP A 19 16.17 1.04 -5.75
C ASP A 19 15.43 0.60 -7.00
N SER A 20 14.87 -0.58 -6.98
CA SER A 20 14.25 -1.15 -8.17
C SER A 20 13.12 -2.08 -7.78
N TRP A 21 12.31 -2.44 -8.77
CA TRP A 21 11.27 -3.43 -8.52
C TRP A 21 11.85 -4.81 -8.22
N ALA A 22 13.04 -5.09 -8.72
CA ALA A 22 13.69 -6.36 -8.44
C ALA A 22 13.90 -6.55 -6.93
N ASP A 23 14.17 -5.47 -6.21
CA ASP A 23 14.43 -5.53 -4.78
C ASP A 23 13.19 -5.28 -3.94
N PHE A 24 12.09 -4.90 -4.57
CA PHE A 24 10.92 -4.39 -3.85
C PHE A 24 10.27 -5.45 -2.96
N ILE A 25 10.09 -6.65 -3.48
CA ILE A 25 9.42 -7.71 -2.73
C ILE A 25 10.23 -8.06 -1.48
N GLU A 26 11.53 -8.24 -1.65
CA GLU A 26 12.38 -8.57 -0.51
C GLU A 26 12.40 -7.43 0.50
N TRP A 27 12.44 -6.20 0.00
CA TRP A 27 12.39 -5.04 0.87
C TRP A 27 11.12 -5.05 1.74
N CYS A 28 9.97 -5.35 1.13
CA CYS A 28 8.73 -5.44 1.88
C CYS A 28 8.81 -6.53 2.95
N GLU A 29 9.33 -7.69 2.58
CA GLU A 29 9.38 -8.81 3.50
C GLU A 29 10.32 -8.57 4.66
N GLN A 30 11.39 -7.83 4.43
CA GLN A 30 12.36 -7.57 5.49
C GLN A 30 12.02 -6.34 6.32
N SER A 31 11.55 -5.29 5.66
CA SER A 31 11.37 -4.00 6.32
C SER A 31 9.98 -3.79 6.87
N LEU A 32 8.97 -4.41 6.27
CA LEU A 32 7.58 -4.18 6.65
C LEU A 32 6.94 -5.41 7.28
N ALA A 33 7.75 -6.40 7.65
CA ALA A 33 7.24 -7.64 8.25
C ALA A 33 6.38 -7.31 9.47
N GLY A 34 5.24 -7.97 9.58
CA GLY A 34 4.32 -7.77 10.68
C GLY A 34 3.41 -6.57 10.54
N ARG A 35 3.62 -5.71 9.56
CA ARG A 35 2.82 -4.52 9.35
C ARG A 35 2.11 -4.51 8.00
N VAL A 36 2.80 -4.93 6.96
CA VAL A 36 2.27 -4.97 5.60
C VAL A 36 2.64 -6.30 4.99
N MET A 37 1.70 -6.91 4.29
CA MET A 37 1.92 -8.19 3.63
C MET A 37 1.47 -8.09 2.18
N LEU A 38 2.24 -8.66 1.28
CA LEU A 38 1.87 -8.71 -0.14
C LEU A 38 1.07 -9.99 -0.40
N SER A 39 -0.05 -9.86 -1.09
CA SER A 39 -0.78 -11.03 -1.54
C SER A 39 0.02 -11.74 -2.65
N ALA A 40 -0.35 -12.98 -2.94
CA ALA A 40 0.29 -13.70 -4.03
C ALA A 40 0.11 -12.96 -5.35
N ARG A 41 -1.06 -12.35 -5.55
CA ARG A 41 -1.32 -11.58 -6.76
C ARG A 41 -0.39 -10.37 -6.84
N ALA A 42 -0.27 -9.61 -5.75
CA ALA A 42 0.59 -8.43 -5.74
C ALA A 42 2.04 -8.82 -5.99
N SER A 43 2.52 -9.90 -5.35
CA SER A 43 3.89 -10.35 -5.56
C SER A 43 4.14 -10.71 -7.02
N ARG A 44 3.16 -11.36 -7.63
CA ARG A 44 3.27 -11.74 -9.04
C ARG A 44 3.31 -10.51 -9.94
N GLU A 45 2.46 -9.53 -9.64
CA GLU A 45 2.39 -8.32 -10.46
C GLU A 45 3.66 -7.48 -10.32
N LEU A 46 4.28 -7.49 -9.15
CA LEU A 46 5.51 -6.72 -8.95
C LEU A 46 6.68 -7.23 -9.75
N ARG A 47 6.64 -8.50 -10.16
CA ARG A 47 7.72 -9.05 -10.97
C ARG A 47 7.76 -8.48 -12.38
N SER A 48 6.68 -7.87 -12.82
CA SER A 48 6.63 -7.26 -14.15
C SER A 48 6.10 -5.85 -14.08
N ALA A 49 6.37 -5.17 -12.97
CA ALA A 49 5.86 -3.82 -12.76
C ALA A 49 6.46 -2.85 -13.77
N ALA A 50 5.61 -1.98 -14.30
CA ALA A 50 6.02 -0.98 -15.28
C ALA A 50 6.07 0.43 -14.72
N PHE A 51 5.53 0.66 -13.54
CA PHE A 51 5.54 1.99 -12.93
C PHE A 51 6.99 2.42 -12.71
N GLN A 52 7.29 3.68 -13.04
CA GLN A 52 8.68 4.13 -13.13
C GLN A 52 9.32 4.52 -11.81
N ASP A 53 8.54 4.60 -10.74
CA ASP A 53 9.05 5.13 -9.48
C ASP A 53 8.81 4.18 -8.31
N PRO A 54 9.62 3.12 -8.18
CA PRO A 54 9.43 2.18 -7.07
C PRO A 54 9.60 2.83 -5.71
N GLN A 55 10.40 3.87 -5.59
CA GLN A 55 10.58 4.52 -4.29
C GLN A 55 9.33 5.25 -3.83
N THR A 56 8.58 5.84 -4.75
CA THR A 56 7.29 6.44 -4.40
C THR A 56 6.31 5.38 -3.93
N ALA A 57 6.28 4.23 -4.61
CA ALA A 57 5.43 3.12 -4.18
C ALA A 57 5.84 2.64 -2.79
N ALA A 58 7.14 2.54 -2.53
CA ALA A 58 7.62 2.12 -1.21
C ALA A 58 7.20 3.12 -0.13
N ARG A 59 7.24 4.40 -0.45
CA ARG A 59 6.80 5.43 0.48
C ARG A 59 5.33 5.27 0.85
N CYS A 60 4.52 4.89 -0.13
CA CYS A 60 3.11 4.62 0.12
C CYS A 60 2.93 3.44 1.06
N LEU A 61 3.72 2.38 0.89
CA LEU A 61 3.61 1.23 1.78
C LEU A 61 4.07 1.59 3.20
N LEU A 62 5.04 2.49 3.33
CA LEU A 62 5.43 2.96 4.65
C LEU A 62 4.30 3.73 5.32
N TRP A 63 3.57 4.54 4.57
CA TRP A 63 2.41 5.24 5.12
C TRP A 63 1.37 4.24 5.62
N LEU A 64 1.12 3.19 4.86
CA LEU A 64 0.20 2.15 5.29
C LEU A 64 0.72 1.42 6.54
N ALA A 65 2.01 1.17 6.58
CA ALA A 65 2.62 0.45 7.71
C ALA A 65 2.59 1.27 9.00
N ASN A 66 2.62 2.57 8.88
CA ASN A 66 2.72 3.46 10.04
C ASN A 66 1.42 4.23 10.30
N ASP A 67 1.12 5.25 9.50
CA ASP A 67 -0.02 6.12 9.78
C ASP A 67 -1.34 5.38 9.71
N TYR A 68 -1.56 4.62 8.67
CA TYR A 68 -2.81 3.90 8.49
C TYR A 68 -2.97 2.80 9.53
N ARG A 69 -1.93 2.01 9.73
CA ARG A 69 -1.97 0.90 10.66
C ARG A 69 -2.22 1.39 12.08
N GLU A 70 -1.56 2.48 12.47
CA GLU A 70 -1.76 3.03 13.80
C GLU A 70 -3.20 3.44 14.03
N ARG A 71 -3.80 4.08 13.02
CA ARG A 71 -5.20 4.46 13.14
C ARG A 71 -6.10 3.24 13.32
N ARG A 72 -5.85 2.18 12.56
CA ARG A 72 -6.67 0.96 12.71
C ARG A 72 -6.46 0.30 14.06
N LEU A 73 -5.25 0.27 14.54
CA LEU A 73 -4.94 -0.32 15.84
C LEU A 73 -5.61 0.44 16.97
N ASN A 74 -5.80 1.73 16.80
CA ASN A 74 -6.44 2.57 17.82
C ASN A 74 -7.94 2.66 17.67
N GLY A 75 -8.53 1.79 16.84
CA GLY A 75 -9.98 1.70 16.72
C GLY A 75 -10.59 2.57 15.64
N GLY A 76 -9.78 3.30 14.90
CA GLY A 76 -10.29 4.11 13.81
C GLY A 76 -10.57 3.28 12.57
N ASP A 77 -11.42 3.79 11.69
CA ASP A 77 -11.69 3.13 10.42
C ASP A 77 -10.62 3.52 9.41
N GLY A 78 -10.77 3.05 8.18
CA GLY A 78 -9.81 3.29 7.13
C GLY A 78 -10.04 4.58 6.36
N ASN A 79 -10.89 5.45 6.85
CA ASN A 79 -11.30 6.64 6.12
C ASN A 79 -10.30 7.78 6.30
N LEU A 80 -9.15 7.67 5.66
CA LEU A 80 -8.09 8.68 5.72
C LEU A 80 -7.91 9.36 4.38
N HIS A 81 -9.03 9.63 3.70
CA HIS A 81 -8.96 10.13 2.32
C HIS A 81 -8.52 11.60 2.24
N ASP A 82 -8.62 12.32 3.33
CA ASP A 82 -8.25 13.75 3.32
C ASP A 82 -6.77 13.98 3.54
N GLN A 83 -6.01 12.95 3.86
CA GLN A 83 -4.59 13.11 4.17
C GLN A 83 -3.75 12.78 2.94
N PRO A 84 -2.97 13.74 2.45
CA PRO A 84 -2.05 13.42 1.36
C PRO A 84 -0.92 12.54 1.89
N ILE A 85 -0.55 11.55 1.12
CA ILE A 85 0.55 10.66 1.45
C ILE A 85 1.85 11.28 0.97
N ALA A 86 1.80 11.87 -0.20
CA ALA A 86 2.88 12.61 -0.81
C ALA A 86 2.22 13.55 -1.80
N GLU A 87 3.00 14.41 -2.43
CA GLU A 87 2.43 15.35 -3.38
C GLU A 87 1.72 14.60 -4.49
N GLY A 88 0.43 14.88 -4.66
CA GLY A 88 -0.37 14.26 -5.71
C GLY A 88 -0.78 12.83 -5.46
N ILE A 89 -0.53 12.31 -4.27
CA ILE A 89 -0.82 10.91 -3.95
C ILE A 89 -1.69 10.86 -2.70
N ARG A 90 -2.77 10.11 -2.77
CA ARG A 90 -3.67 10.02 -1.64
C ARG A 90 -4.44 8.71 -1.62
N ASN A 91 -5.07 8.46 -0.49
CA ASN A 91 -5.90 7.29 -0.25
C ASN A 91 -7.34 7.65 -0.59
N GLU A 92 -7.98 6.87 -1.44
CA GLU A 92 -9.36 7.10 -1.85
C GLU A 92 -10.13 5.81 -1.93
N ARG A 93 -11.44 5.93 -1.77
CA ARG A 93 -12.31 4.79 -1.93
C ARG A 93 -12.37 4.38 -3.40
N CYS A 94 -12.33 3.09 -3.65
CA CYS A 94 -12.51 2.58 -5.00
C CYS A 94 -13.96 2.80 -5.44
N GLY A 95 -14.14 3.10 -6.71
CA GLY A 95 -15.46 3.16 -7.29
C GLY A 95 -15.74 1.87 -8.02
N ALA A 96 -15.82 1.97 -9.34
CA ALA A 96 -16.10 0.80 -10.16
C ALA A 96 -15.00 -0.26 -10.13
N ASP A 97 -13.83 0.10 -9.65
CA ASP A 97 -12.70 -0.83 -9.59
C ASP A 97 -12.58 -1.54 -8.23
N ALA A 98 -13.57 -1.44 -7.36
CA ALA A 98 -13.60 -2.25 -6.15
C ALA A 98 -13.76 -3.73 -6.53
N PHE A 99 -13.15 -4.60 -5.74
CA PHE A 99 -13.21 -6.02 -6.05
C PHE A 99 -13.03 -6.82 -4.76
N GLN A 100 -13.15 -8.15 -4.88
CA GLN A 100 -12.94 -9.05 -3.75
C GLN A 100 -11.78 -9.97 -4.02
N ILE A 101 -11.14 -10.41 -2.96
CA ILE A 101 -10.00 -11.31 -3.06
C ILE A 101 -10.19 -12.42 -2.01
N ASP A 102 -9.72 -13.60 -2.34
CA ASP A 102 -9.68 -14.69 -1.37
C ASP A 102 -8.44 -14.52 -0.52
N TRP A 103 -8.64 -14.51 0.79
CA TRP A 103 -7.52 -14.33 1.72
C TRP A 103 -7.72 -15.22 2.93
N GLN A 104 -6.82 -16.19 3.09
CA GLN A 104 -6.84 -17.05 4.29
C GLN A 104 -8.20 -17.71 4.49
N GLY A 105 -8.80 -18.18 3.42
CA GLY A 105 -10.08 -18.88 3.47
C GLY A 105 -11.30 -17.99 3.57
N ARG A 106 -11.13 -16.69 3.43
CA ARG A 106 -12.24 -15.74 3.48
C ARG A 106 -12.25 -14.87 2.24
N ARG A 107 -13.41 -14.28 1.96
CA ARG A 107 -13.54 -13.27 0.90
C ARG A 107 -13.41 -11.91 1.55
N GLU A 108 -12.45 -11.12 1.09
CA GLU A 108 -12.23 -9.78 1.61
C GLU A 108 -12.55 -8.74 0.55
N ASP A 109 -13.21 -7.68 0.97
CA ASP A 109 -13.52 -6.56 0.07
C ASP A 109 -12.33 -5.65 -0.05
N VAL A 110 -12.01 -5.27 -1.28
CA VAL A 110 -10.94 -4.30 -1.54
C VAL A 110 -11.63 -3.03 -2.04
N ASP A 111 -11.88 -2.11 -1.12
CA ASP A 111 -12.67 -0.90 -1.36
C ASP A 111 -11.84 0.36 -1.39
N TRP A 112 -10.58 0.27 -1.02
CA TRP A 112 -9.72 1.43 -0.92
C TRP A 112 -8.45 1.23 -1.71
N HIS A 113 -7.92 2.33 -2.23
CA HIS A 113 -6.64 2.26 -2.91
C HIS A 113 -5.90 3.58 -2.74
N ILE A 114 -4.57 3.50 -2.86
CA ILE A 114 -3.73 4.68 -2.95
C ILE A 114 -3.53 4.94 -4.42
N LYS A 115 -3.64 6.20 -4.83
CA LYS A 115 -3.52 6.56 -6.24
C LYS A 115 -2.75 7.87 -6.40
N ASN A 116 -2.05 7.99 -7.50
CA ASN A 116 -1.49 9.27 -7.88
C ASN A 116 -2.52 10.02 -8.73
N GLY A 117 -2.28 11.31 -8.92
CA GLY A 117 -3.23 12.15 -9.63
C GLY A 117 -3.23 11.92 -11.12
N GLY A 118 -4.10 12.65 -11.80
CA GLY A 118 -4.17 12.59 -13.24
C GLY A 118 -5.11 11.51 -13.73
N ASN A 119 -5.35 11.53 -15.01
CA ASN A 119 -6.26 10.59 -15.65
C ASN A 119 -5.54 9.57 -16.51
N THR A 120 -4.23 9.50 -16.39
CA THR A 120 -3.49 8.56 -17.22
C THR A 120 -3.71 7.14 -16.74
N ARG A 121 -3.79 6.23 -17.69
CA ARG A 121 -3.76 4.80 -17.39
C ARG A 121 -2.52 4.14 -17.95
N ASN A 122 -1.57 4.94 -18.39
CA ASN A 122 -0.28 4.43 -18.83
C ASN A 122 0.41 3.77 -17.63
N PRO A 123 0.69 2.46 -17.70
CA PRO A 123 1.25 1.76 -16.53
C PRO A 123 2.55 2.35 -16.00
N SER A 124 3.33 2.99 -16.84
CA SER A 124 4.59 3.56 -16.39
C SER A 124 4.39 4.81 -15.53
N ARG A 125 3.21 5.42 -15.58
CA ARG A 125 2.94 6.68 -14.89
C ARG A 125 1.72 6.62 -13.98
N CYS A 126 1.01 5.52 -13.96
CA CYS A 126 -0.19 5.36 -13.16
C CYS A 126 0.09 4.46 -11.99
N LEU A 127 -0.08 4.97 -10.78
CA LEU A 127 0.13 4.20 -9.57
C LEU A 127 -1.21 3.91 -8.92
N ARG A 128 -1.46 2.65 -8.65
CA ARG A 128 -2.62 2.21 -7.88
C ARG A 128 -2.18 1.10 -6.95
N ILE A 129 -2.45 1.27 -5.65
CA ILE A 129 -2.13 0.27 -4.64
C ILE A 129 -3.45 -0.09 -3.96
N TYR A 130 -3.96 -1.28 -4.25
CA TYR A 130 -5.21 -1.77 -3.71
C TYR A 130 -4.92 -2.59 -2.48
N TYR A 131 -5.59 -2.31 -1.37
CA TYR A 131 -5.27 -2.97 -0.11
C TYR A 131 -6.52 -3.14 0.75
N PHE A 132 -6.40 -3.95 1.78
CA PHE A 132 -7.42 -4.06 2.80
C PHE A 132 -6.75 -4.29 4.16
N TRP A 133 -7.52 -4.12 5.22
CA TRP A 133 -7.05 -4.32 6.58
C TRP A 133 -7.38 -5.74 7.01
N ASP A 134 -6.40 -6.50 7.45
CA ASP A 134 -6.62 -7.84 8.00
C ASP A 134 -6.68 -7.73 9.51
N ASP A 135 -7.89 -7.79 10.04
CA ASP A 135 -8.11 -7.61 11.46
C ASP A 135 -7.57 -8.79 12.29
N ALA A 136 -7.43 -9.95 11.67
CA ALA A 136 -6.93 -11.12 12.37
C ALA A 136 -5.44 -11.01 12.70
N THR A 137 -4.66 -10.43 11.81
CA THR A 137 -3.21 -10.31 12.01
C THR A 137 -2.77 -8.88 12.26
N HIS A 138 -3.70 -7.92 12.22
CA HIS A 138 -3.42 -6.50 12.39
C HIS A 138 -2.40 -6.02 11.38
N GLN A 139 -2.57 -6.42 10.13
CA GLN A 139 -1.70 -6.03 9.04
C GLN A 139 -2.49 -5.46 7.89
N VAL A 140 -1.83 -4.61 7.11
CA VAL A 140 -2.36 -4.19 5.83
C VAL A 140 -1.95 -5.24 4.81
N VAL A 141 -2.90 -5.71 4.01
CA VAL A 141 -2.61 -6.67 2.95
C VAL A 141 -2.74 -5.97 1.62
N ILE A 142 -1.70 -6.03 0.82
CA ILE A 142 -1.70 -5.43 -0.51
C ILE A 142 -2.29 -6.45 -1.48
N ALA A 143 -3.47 -6.12 -2.01
CA ALA A 143 -4.18 -7.03 -2.90
C ALA A 143 -3.65 -6.96 -4.33
N SER A 144 -3.27 -5.75 -4.78
CA SER A 144 -2.78 -5.56 -6.15
C SER A 144 -2.01 -4.25 -6.22
N MET A 145 -0.92 -4.23 -6.94
CA MET A 145 -0.14 -3.04 -7.25
C MET A 145 0.88 -3.40 -8.32
N PRO A 146 1.47 -2.43 -8.99
CA PRO A 146 1.26 -0.99 -8.90
C PRO A 146 0.32 -0.44 -9.97
N ALA A 147 -0.28 -1.26 -10.79
CA ALA A 147 -1.06 -0.82 -11.94
C ALA A 147 -2.55 -0.76 -11.61
N HIS A 148 -3.24 0.10 -12.35
CA HIS A 148 -4.70 0.16 -12.28
C HIS A 148 -5.28 -1.18 -12.75
N ILE A 149 -6.18 -1.75 -11.97
CA ILE A 149 -6.83 -2.98 -12.39
C ILE A 149 -7.87 -2.64 -13.45
N THR A 150 -8.10 -3.58 -14.34
CA THR A 150 -9.11 -3.42 -15.37
C THR A 150 -10.41 -4.01 -14.86
N SER A 151 -11.48 -3.23 -14.95
CA SER A 151 -12.77 -3.69 -14.53
C SER A 151 -13.11 -5.01 -15.24
N GLY A 152 -13.51 -5.99 -14.48
CA GLY A 152 -13.87 -7.28 -15.04
C GLY A 152 -12.70 -8.19 -15.32
N ALA A 153 -11.49 -7.70 -15.21
CA ALA A 153 -10.32 -8.53 -15.38
C ALA A 153 -9.93 -9.05 -14.01
N SER A 154 -10.18 -10.23 -13.75
CA SER A 154 -9.91 -10.72 -12.40
C SER A 154 -9.04 -11.94 -12.45
#